data_3ac99b96819af4fb40b0453a9d0950ec
#
_entry.id   3ac99b96819af4fb40b0453a9d0950ec
#
_cell.length_a   1.000
_cell.length_b   1.000
_cell.length_c   1.000
_cell.angle_alpha   90.00
_cell.angle_beta   90.00
_cell.angle_gamma   90.00
#
_symmetry.space_group_name_H-M   'P 1'
#
loop_
_entity.id
_entity.type
_entity.pdbx_description
1 polymer ?
#
loop_
_entity_poly.entity_id
_entity_poly.type
_entity_poly.pdbx_seq_one_letter_code
_entity_poly.pdbx_strand_id
1 'polypeptide(L)'
;LLGVQPLLRGAATEKAIKRAQNPFILHIATHGLFEESKEKPQNPEELPIIDRKSLLRSGLALAGFKEENIVGDNGVPPELEQKETDEDNGFLTALEATGLKLLGTELVVLSACDTGLGEISPGEGVYGLRRAFFIAGSQSQVISLWKVDDEGTKDLMVKYYQRLLDGN
;
A
#
# COMPACT_ATOMS: atom_id res chain seq x y z
N LEU A 1 11.13 14.74 14.06
CA LEU A 1 11.13 13.68 15.07
C LEU A 1 12.17 12.60 14.75
N LEU A 2 12.09 11.96 13.60
CA LEU A 2 12.95 10.81 13.26
C LEU A 2 14.31 11.20 12.66
N GLY A 3 14.62 12.49 12.49
CA GLY A 3 15.90 12.96 11.95
C GLY A 3 16.18 12.58 10.49
N VAL A 4 15.18 12.09 9.76
CA VAL A 4 15.30 11.68 8.36
C VAL A 4 14.75 12.75 7.41
N GLN A 5 15.28 12.81 6.20
CA GLN A 5 14.72 13.63 5.14
C GLN A 5 13.64 12.83 4.41
N PRO A 6 12.38 13.27 4.41
CA PRO A 6 11.33 12.56 3.69
C PRO A 6 11.48 12.74 2.18
N LEU A 7 11.14 11.71 1.43
CA LEU A 7 10.93 11.83 -0.01
C LEU A 7 9.54 12.41 -0.25
N LEU A 8 9.47 13.55 -0.93
CA LEU A 8 8.22 14.28 -1.14
C LEU A 8 7.97 14.53 -2.63
N ARG A 9 6.69 14.64 -2.99
CA ARG A 9 6.25 14.98 -4.36
C ARG A 9 6.93 14.07 -5.40
N GLY A 10 7.55 14.64 -6.43
CA GLY A 10 8.20 13.90 -7.51
C GLY A 10 9.37 12.98 -7.10
N ALA A 11 9.88 13.09 -5.86
CA ALA A 11 10.90 12.18 -5.34
C ALA A 11 10.32 10.92 -4.67
N ALA A 12 9.02 10.92 -4.32
CA ALA A 12 8.34 9.79 -3.69
C ALA A 12 7.87 8.78 -4.75
N THR A 13 8.80 8.20 -5.50
CA THR A 13 8.53 7.28 -6.60
C THR A 13 8.47 5.84 -6.14
N GLU A 14 7.85 5.00 -6.93
CA GLU A 14 7.83 3.55 -6.77
C GLU A 14 9.25 2.97 -6.73
N LYS A 15 10.09 3.42 -7.64
CA LYS A 15 11.52 3.04 -7.69
C LYS A 15 12.27 3.39 -6.39
N ALA A 16 11.93 4.49 -5.75
CA ALA A 16 12.55 4.87 -4.48
C ALA A 16 12.17 3.89 -3.37
N ILE A 17 10.92 3.43 -3.33
CA ILE A 17 10.46 2.41 -2.37
C ILE A 17 11.10 1.06 -2.69
N LYS A 18 11.12 0.62 -3.94
CA LYS A 18 11.74 -0.66 -4.38
C LYS A 18 13.25 -0.71 -4.07
N ARG A 19 13.92 0.44 -4.02
CA ARG A 19 15.34 0.53 -3.66
C ARG A 19 15.61 0.57 -2.17
N ALA A 20 14.60 0.76 -1.34
CA ALA A 20 14.77 0.75 0.11
C ALA A 20 15.27 -0.64 0.56
N GLN A 21 16.28 -0.65 1.43
CA GLN A 21 16.90 -1.88 1.93
C GLN A 21 16.72 -1.92 3.45
N ASN A 22 15.80 -2.75 3.91
CA ASN A 22 15.57 -3.03 5.33
C ASN A 22 15.52 -1.76 6.21
N PRO A 23 14.71 -0.73 5.86
CA PRO A 23 14.59 0.45 6.70
C PRO A 23 14.03 0.04 8.06
N PHE A 24 14.52 0.62 9.15
CA PHE A 24 13.99 0.34 10.48
C PHE A 24 12.49 0.69 10.57
N ILE A 25 12.12 1.85 10.03
CA ILE A 25 10.73 2.27 9.84
C ILE A 25 10.51 2.65 8.37
N LEU A 26 9.49 2.13 7.75
CA LEU A 26 9.00 2.55 6.43
C LEU A 26 7.64 3.24 6.61
N HIS A 27 7.60 4.56 6.45
CA HIS A 27 6.35 5.32 6.49
C HIS A 27 5.97 5.82 5.10
N ILE A 28 4.81 5.39 4.60
CA ILE A 28 4.26 5.79 3.32
C ILE A 28 2.94 6.51 3.57
N ALA A 29 2.91 7.81 3.25
CA ALA A 29 1.72 8.65 3.31
C ALA A 29 1.31 9.01 1.87
N THR A 30 0.28 8.33 1.37
CA THR A 30 -0.19 8.50 -0.01
C THR A 30 -1.64 8.02 -0.15
N HIS A 31 -2.14 7.91 -1.37
CA HIS A 31 -3.45 7.34 -1.66
C HIS A 31 -3.33 5.82 -1.88
N GLY A 32 -4.16 5.07 -1.18
CA GLY A 32 -4.40 3.66 -1.48
C GLY A 32 -5.50 3.55 -2.53
N LEU A 33 -5.30 2.70 -3.52
CA LEU A 33 -6.29 2.43 -4.56
C LEU A 33 -6.65 0.95 -4.49
N PHE A 34 -7.96 0.70 -4.49
CA PHE A 34 -8.51 -0.65 -4.37
C PHE A 34 -9.62 -0.83 -5.39
N GLU A 35 -9.56 -1.91 -6.13
CA GLU A 35 -10.61 -2.30 -7.06
C GLU A 35 -11.37 -3.50 -6.51
N GLU A 36 -12.70 -3.40 -6.48
CA GLU A 36 -13.57 -4.44 -5.98
C GLU A 36 -13.57 -5.66 -6.91
N SER A 37 -13.57 -6.86 -6.32
CA SER A 37 -13.78 -8.08 -7.10
C SER A 37 -15.21 -8.13 -7.61
N LYS A 38 -15.39 -8.26 -8.92
CA LYS A 38 -16.71 -8.57 -9.50
C LYS A 38 -17.19 -9.98 -9.18
N GLU A 39 -16.28 -10.84 -8.74
CA GLU A 39 -16.56 -12.20 -8.32
C GLU A 39 -16.87 -12.21 -6.82
N LYS A 40 -18.14 -12.38 -6.46
CA LYS A 40 -18.53 -12.56 -5.06
C LYS A 40 -18.11 -13.96 -4.59
N PRO A 41 -17.60 -14.12 -3.36
CA PRO A 41 -17.32 -15.43 -2.82
C PRO A 41 -18.59 -16.28 -2.85
N GLN A 42 -18.48 -17.50 -3.38
CA GLN A 42 -19.62 -18.43 -3.50
C GLN A 42 -20.13 -18.89 -2.12
N ASN A 43 -19.31 -18.76 -1.09
CA ASN A 43 -19.67 -19.10 0.28
C ASN A 43 -19.22 -17.97 1.23
N PRO A 44 -20.13 -17.31 1.98
CA PRO A 44 -19.79 -16.24 2.92
C PRO A 44 -18.88 -16.66 4.09
N GLU A 45 -18.75 -17.96 4.34
CA GLU A 45 -17.92 -18.52 5.41
C GLU A 45 -16.49 -18.85 4.95
N GLU A 46 -16.23 -18.82 3.64
CA GLU A 46 -14.88 -18.99 3.12
C GLU A 46 -14.09 -17.70 3.28
N LEU A 47 -12.93 -17.81 3.93
CA LEU A 47 -11.95 -16.70 3.93
C LEU A 47 -11.57 -16.39 2.48
N PRO A 48 -11.51 -15.11 2.09
CA PRO A 48 -11.17 -14.73 0.73
C PRO A 48 -9.80 -15.31 0.36
N ILE A 49 -9.79 -16.15 -0.68
CA ILE A 49 -8.54 -16.66 -1.24
C ILE A 49 -7.83 -15.45 -1.87
N ILE A 50 -6.74 -15.04 -1.25
CA ILE A 50 -5.89 -14.00 -1.83
C ILE A 50 -5.13 -14.63 -2.98
N ASP A 51 -5.68 -14.51 -4.15
CA ASP A 51 -5.05 -14.92 -5.40
C ASP A 51 -4.18 -13.77 -5.98
N ARG A 52 -3.43 -14.07 -7.02
CA ARG A 52 -2.61 -13.08 -7.70
C ARG A 52 -3.45 -11.89 -8.20
N LYS A 53 -4.67 -12.11 -8.64
CA LYS A 53 -5.56 -11.06 -9.15
C LYS A 53 -5.95 -10.07 -8.05
N SER A 54 -6.22 -10.55 -6.82
CA SER A 54 -6.55 -9.68 -5.70
C SER A 54 -5.37 -8.78 -5.29
N LEU A 55 -4.14 -9.29 -5.37
CA LEU A 55 -2.93 -8.50 -5.11
C LEU A 55 -2.64 -7.46 -6.19
N LEU A 56 -3.10 -7.67 -7.42
CA LEU A 56 -2.98 -6.70 -8.51
C LEU A 56 -4.02 -5.58 -8.42
N ARG A 57 -5.15 -5.82 -7.76
CA ARG A 57 -6.26 -4.84 -7.61
C ARG A 57 -6.09 -3.87 -6.45
N SER A 58 -5.05 -3.99 -5.68
CA SER A 58 -4.74 -3.09 -4.59
C SER A 58 -3.32 -2.57 -4.71
N GLY A 59 -3.12 -1.29 -4.41
CA GLY A 59 -1.81 -0.68 -4.49
C GLY A 59 -1.78 0.75 -3.95
N LEU A 60 -0.63 1.35 -4.06
CA LEU A 60 -0.33 2.70 -3.59
C LEU A 60 0.00 3.60 -4.76
N ALA A 61 -0.68 4.74 -4.86
CA ALA A 61 -0.38 5.78 -5.84
C ALA A 61 0.84 6.58 -5.39
N LEU A 62 1.88 6.60 -6.19
CA LEU A 62 3.15 7.28 -5.93
C LEU A 62 3.39 8.36 -6.98
N ALA A 63 4.53 9.05 -6.89
CA ALA A 63 4.90 10.04 -7.87
C ALA A 63 4.99 9.43 -9.28
N GLY A 64 4.36 10.08 -10.24
CA GLY A 64 4.26 9.56 -11.62
C GLY A 64 2.99 8.75 -11.90
N PHE A 65 2.19 8.46 -10.87
CA PHE A 65 0.92 7.78 -11.02
C PHE A 65 -0.03 8.55 -11.96
N LYS A 66 -0.69 7.81 -12.86
CA LYS A 66 -1.74 8.31 -13.74
C LYS A 66 -2.93 7.34 -13.71
N GLU A 67 -4.15 7.87 -13.64
CA GLU A 67 -5.36 7.04 -13.60
C GLU A 67 -5.49 6.10 -14.81
N GLU A 68 -5.01 6.50 -15.96
CA GLU A 68 -4.97 5.67 -17.17
C GLU A 68 -4.15 4.38 -17.02
N ASN A 69 -3.29 4.31 -16.00
CA ASN A 69 -2.49 3.13 -15.70
C ASN A 69 -3.29 2.04 -14.93
N ILE A 70 -4.51 2.35 -14.47
CA ILE A 70 -5.33 1.40 -13.68
C ILE A 70 -6.42 0.73 -14.56
N VAL A 71 -6.86 1.38 -15.63
CA VAL A 71 -8.07 0.98 -16.35
C VAL A 71 -7.73 0.15 -17.58
N GLY A 72 -7.69 -1.16 -17.42
CA GLY A 72 -7.93 -2.10 -18.51
C GLY A 72 -9.42 -2.49 -18.55
N ASP A 73 -9.94 -2.86 -19.70
CA ASP A 73 -11.35 -3.30 -19.89
C ASP A 73 -11.78 -4.44 -18.96
N ASN A 74 -10.82 -5.11 -18.32
CA ASN A 74 -11.00 -6.23 -17.40
C ASN A 74 -10.68 -5.89 -15.94
N GLY A 75 -10.47 -4.59 -15.62
CA GLY A 75 -10.12 -4.17 -14.26
C GLY A 75 -8.70 -4.56 -13.82
N VAL A 76 -7.86 -4.93 -14.75
CA VAL A 76 -6.42 -5.14 -14.56
C VAL A 76 -5.72 -4.18 -15.52
N PRO A 77 -4.72 -3.41 -15.09
CA PRO A 77 -3.97 -2.57 -16.01
C PRO A 77 -3.49 -3.40 -17.20
N PRO A 78 -3.68 -2.93 -18.45
CA PRO A 78 -3.36 -3.70 -19.66
C PRO A 78 -1.91 -4.19 -19.71
N GLU A 79 -1.03 -3.50 -19.01
CA GLU A 79 0.40 -3.82 -18.94
C GLU A 79 0.71 -4.94 -17.95
N LEU A 80 -0.16 -5.20 -16.98
CA LEU A 80 0.03 -6.24 -15.95
C LEU A 80 -0.40 -7.63 -16.42
N GLU A 81 -1.16 -7.75 -17.51
CA GLU A 81 -1.48 -9.05 -18.10
C GLU A 81 -0.27 -9.69 -18.81
N GLN A 82 0.73 -8.92 -19.23
CA GLN A 82 1.80 -9.41 -20.10
C GLN A 82 3.24 -9.08 -19.70
N LYS A 83 3.48 -8.21 -18.70
CA LYS A 83 4.84 -7.87 -18.26
C LYS A 83 4.91 -7.79 -16.75
N GLU A 84 5.80 -8.57 -16.17
CA GLU A 84 6.47 -8.20 -14.91
C GLU A 84 7.32 -6.96 -15.24
N THR A 85 6.69 -5.79 -15.31
CA THR A 85 7.42 -4.58 -15.67
C THR A 85 8.07 -4.04 -14.41
N ASP A 86 9.37 -4.05 -14.42
CA ASP A 86 10.24 -3.30 -13.50
C ASP A 86 10.14 -1.77 -13.80
N GLU A 87 9.05 -1.35 -14.45
CA GLU A 87 8.81 0.03 -14.88
C GLU A 87 8.16 0.81 -13.73
N ASP A 88 8.77 1.96 -13.42
CA ASP A 88 8.27 2.95 -12.45
C ASP A 88 7.05 3.66 -13.05
N ASN A 89 5.87 3.05 -12.95
CA ASN A 89 4.61 3.60 -13.46
C ASN A 89 3.86 4.44 -12.41
N GLY A 90 4.45 4.55 -11.21
CA GLY A 90 3.89 5.30 -10.09
C GLY A 90 2.79 4.57 -9.33
N PHE A 91 2.50 3.31 -9.66
CA PHE A 91 1.51 2.49 -8.96
C PHE A 91 2.14 1.23 -8.37
N LEU A 92 2.49 1.26 -7.11
CA LEU A 92 3.02 0.09 -6.41
C LEU A 92 1.88 -0.86 -6.04
N THR A 93 1.69 -1.91 -6.81
CA THR A 93 0.69 -2.94 -6.52
C THR A 93 1.05 -3.73 -5.25
N ALA A 94 0.05 -4.34 -4.61
CA ALA A 94 0.33 -5.23 -3.49
C ALA A 94 1.18 -6.44 -3.92
N LEU A 95 1.05 -6.90 -5.17
CA LEU A 95 1.91 -7.96 -5.69
C LEU A 95 3.37 -7.52 -5.72
N GLU A 96 3.68 -6.35 -6.25
CA GLU A 96 5.05 -5.79 -6.25
C GLU A 96 5.58 -5.53 -4.85
N ALA A 97 4.69 -5.07 -3.95
CA ALA A 97 5.05 -4.85 -2.55
C ALA A 97 5.52 -6.13 -1.85
N THR A 98 5.09 -7.33 -2.29
CA THR A 98 5.60 -8.60 -1.74
C THR A 98 7.09 -8.80 -2.00
N GLY A 99 7.63 -8.17 -3.06
CA GLY A 99 9.04 -8.26 -3.45
C GLY A 99 9.95 -7.22 -2.77
N LEU A 100 9.41 -6.35 -1.94
CA LEU A 100 10.20 -5.36 -1.21
C LEU A 100 11.16 -6.04 -0.22
N LYS A 101 12.28 -5.41 0.05
CA LYS A 101 13.28 -5.92 0.98
C LYS A 101 13.06 -5.31 2.37
N LEU A 102 12.15 -5.90 3.13
CA LEU A 102 11.75 -5.41 4.46
C LEU A 102 12.11 -6.38 5.60
N LEU A 103 12.95 -7.37 5.32
CA LEU A 103 13.42 -8.30 6.34
C LEU A 103 14.24 -7.53 7.40
N GLY A 104 13.71 -7.42 8.62
CA GLY A 104 14.31 -6.59 9.68
C GLY A 104 13.71 -5.18 9.79
N THR A 105 12.71 -4.85 8.95
CA THR A 105 11.91 -3.64 9.15
C THR A 105 10.96 -3.84 10.33
N GLU A 106 11.16 -3.08 11.39
CA GLU A 106 10.37 -3.18 12.63
C GLU A 106 8.94 -2.67 12.44
N LEU A 107 8.77 -1.62 11.64
CA LEU A 107 7.48 -0.95 11.49
C LEU A 107 7.25 -0.46 10.05
N VAL A 108 6.13 -0.85 9.47
CA VAL A 108 5.57 -0.23 8.27
C VAL A 108 4.35 0.60 8.67
N VAL A 109 4.32 1.87 8.31
CA VAL A 109 3.18 2.76 8.51
C VAL A 109 2.59 3.12 7.15
N LEU A 110 1.32 2.79 6.93
CA LEU A 110 0.56 3.17 5.75
C LEU A 110 -0.53 4.16 6.16
N SER A 111 -0.25 5.44 5.98
CA SER A 111 -1.25 6.51 6.07
C SER A 111 -1.87 6.71 4.69
N ALA A 112 -2.56 5.68 4.21
CA ALA A 112 -3.22 5.67 2.92
C ALA A 112 -4.73 5.68 3.17
N CYS A 113 -5.40 6.75 2.75
CA CYS A 113 -6.86 6.80 2.74
C CYS A 113 -7.37 5.97 1.56
N ASP A 114 -8.43 5.21 1.79
CA ASP A 114 -9.16 4.55 0.74
C ASP A 114 -9.78 5.60 -0.19
N THR A 115 -9.25 5.72 -1.39
CA THR A 115 -9.82 6.50 -2.49
C THR A 115 -10.42 5.55 -3.51
N GLY A 116 -11.20 4.57 -3.04
CA GLY A 116 -11.82 3.57 -3.89
C GLY A 116 -12.64 4.18 -5.02
N LEU A 117 -12.40 3.72 -6.24
CA LEU A 117 -13.24 3.96 -7.41
C LEU A 117 -14.51 3.09 -7.32
N GLY A 118 -15.30 3.23 -6.25
CA GLY A 118 -16.54 2.46 -6.07
C GLY A 118 -16.98 2.32 -4.61
N GLU A 119 -18.15 1.75 -4.39
CA GLU A 119 -18.62 1.33 -3.05
C GLU A 119 -17.84 0.08 -2.63
N ILE A 120 -16.77 0.25 -1.85
CA ILE A 120 -15.91 -0.84 -1.41
C ILE A 120 -16.48 -1.44 -0.13
N SER A 121 -16.58 -2.77 -0.09
CA SER A 121 -16.73 -3.47 1.18
C SER A 121 -15.53 -3.15 2.07
N PRO A 122 -15.74 -2.57 3.26
CA PRO A 122 -14.63 -2.13 4.11
C PRO A 122 -13.68 -3.28 4.38
N GLY A 123 -12.44 -3.19 3.90
CA GLY A 123 -11.35 -4.05 4.33
C GLY A 123 -10.65 -4.90 3.28
N GLU A 124 -11.25 -5.31 2.16
CA GLU A 124 -10.62 -6.27 1.23
C GLU A 124 -9.31 -5.73 0.62
N GLY A 125 -9.30 -4.50 0.12
CA GLY A 125 -8.09 -3.93 -0.48
C GLY A 125 -6.96 -3.70 0.50
N VAL A 126 -7.28 -3.27 1.72
CA VAL A 126 -6.29 -3.09 2.80
C VAL A 126 -5.66 -4.43 3.20
N TYR A 127 -6.41 -5.52 3.16
CA TYR A 127 -5.89 -6.86 3.44
C TYR A 127 -4.81 -7.29 2.44
N GLY A 128 -4.94 -6.94 1.16
CA GLY A 128 -3.93 -7.22 0.14
C GLY A 128 -2.59 -6.55 0.46
N LEU A 129 -2.60 -5.25 0.69
CA LEU A 129 -1.40 -4.48 1.05
C LEU A 129 -0.80 -4.95 2.38
N ARG A 130 -1.63 -5.12 3.42
CA ARG A 130 -1.18 -5.63 4.72
C ARG A 130 -0.41 -6.95 4.57
N ARG A 131 -0.98 -7.90 3.83
CA ARG A 131 -0.35 -9.19 3.59
C ARG A 131 0.93 -9.06 2.77
N ALA A 132 0.93 -8.19 1.76
CA ALA A 132 2.10 -7.94 0.93
C ALA A 132 3.30 -7.46 1.75
N PHE A 133 3.12 -6.47 2.61
CA PHE A 133 4.18 -5.97 3.47
C PHE A 133 4.64 -6.99 4.52
N PHE A 134 3.73 -7.85 4.98
CA PHE A 134 4.10 -8.95 5.85
C PHE A 134 4.96 -10.00 5.12
N ILE A 135 4.58 -10.37 3.89
CA ILE A 135 5.36 -11.28 3.04
C ILE A 135 6.75 -10.68 2.74
N ALA A 136 6.82 -9.37 2.50
CA ALA A 136 8.07 -8.65 2.29
C ALA A 136 9.02 -8.65 3.51
N GLY A 137 8.53 -9.05 4.70
CA GLY A 137 9.33 -9.25 5.90
C GLY A 137 9.16 -8.20 7.00
N SER A 138 8.14 -7.32 6.93
CA SER A 138 7.88 -6.36 8.01
C SER A 138 7.40 -7.06 9.28
N GLN A 139 7.88 -6.62 10.45
CA GLN A 139 7.51 -7.22 11.73
C GLN A 139 6.16 -6.70 12.25
N SER A 140 5.95 -5.39 12.17
CA SER A 140 4.70 -4.75 12.59
C SER A 140 4.20 -3.75 11.57
N GLN A 141 2.88 -3.46 11.62
CA GLN A 141 2.24 -2.56 10.67
C GLN A 141 1.19 -1.71 11.37
N VAL A 142 1.17 -0.42 11.02
CA VAL A 142 0.10 0.53 11.35
C VAL A 142 -0.53 0.99 10.04
N ILE A 143 -1.81 0.68 9.84
CA ILE A 143 -2.51 0.91 8.57
C ILE A 143 -3.86 1.57 8.85
N SER A 144 -4.20 2.62 8.10
CA SER A 144 -5.55 3.18 8.10
C SER A 144 -6.51 2.21 7.42
N LEU A 145 -7.63 1.88 8.08
CA LEU A 145 -8.62 0.92 7.57
C LEU A 145 -9.80 1.59 6.86
N TRP A 146 -9.92 2.90 6.96
CA TRP A 146 -10.98 3.71 6.35
C TRP A 146 -10.45 5.10 6.03
N LYS A 147 -11.25 5.87 5.31
CA LYS A 147 -10.91 7.26 5.00
C LYS A 147 -10.78 8.07 6.28
N VAL A 148 -9.61 8.64 6.49
CA VAL A 148 -9.26 9.46 7.65
C VAL A 148 -9.00 10.91 7.21
N ASP A 149 -9.18 11.84 8.15
CA ASP A 149 -8.85 13.24 7.96
C ASP A 149 -7.32 13.43 7.97
N ASP A 150 -6.79 14.17 7.00
CA ASP A 150 -5.34 14.36 6.84
C ASP A 150 -4.69 15.06 8.03
N GLU A 151 -5.37 16.07 8.59
CA GLU A 151 -4.85 16.85 9.71
C GLU A 151 -4.88 16.03 11.01
N GLY A 152 -5.99 15.36 11.28
CA GLY A 152 -6.13 14.43 12.40
C GLY A 152 -5.15 13.26 12.33
N THR A 153 -4.93 12.71 11.13
CA THR A 153 -3.95 11.64 10.91
C THR A 153 -2.53 12.12 11.18
N LYS A 154 -2.17 13.29 10.69
CA LYS A 154 -0.87 13.91 10.95
C LYS A 154 -0.64 14.07 12.47
N ASP A 155 -1.62 14.61 13.19
CA ASP A 155 -1.51 14.82 14.63
C ASP A 155 -1.41 13.49 15.41
N LEU A 156 -2.17 12.49 14.98
CA LEU A 156 -2.10 11.14 15.53
C LEU A 156 -0.70 10.55 15.33
N MET A 157 -0.17 10.62 14.11
CA MET A 157 1.14 10.05 13.78
C MET A 157 2.29 10.79 14.50
N VAL A 158 2.20 12.11 14.67
CA VAL A 158 3.17 12.85 15.48
C VAL A 158 3.18 12.35 16.91
N LYS A 159 2.01 12.21 17.55
CA LYS A 159 1.89 11.69 18.92
C LYS A 159 2.34 10.24 19.03
N TYR A 160 2.02 9.42 18.04
CA TYR A 160 2.44 8.02 17.97
C TYR A 160 3.97 7.91 17.98
N TYR A 161 4.65 8.63 17.08
CA TYR A 161 6.11 8.61 17.02
C TYR A 161 6.77 9.23 18.25
N GLN A 162 6.18 10.26 18.85
CA GLN A 162 6.69 10.80 20.12
C GLN A 162 6.70 9.73 21.21
N ARG A 163 5.59 9.01 21.39
CA ARG A 163 5.50 7.93 22.37
C ARG A 163 6.44 6.77 22.06
N LEU A 164 6.54 6.39 20.79
CA LEU A 164 7.44 5.32 20.35
C LEU A 164 8.90 5.66 20.69
N LEU A 165 9.32 6.91 20.52
CA LEU A 165 10.67 7.38 20.82
C LEU A 165 10.90 7.52 22.34
N ASP A 166 9.87 7.84 23.10
CA ASP A 166 9.93 7.94 24.57
C ASP A 166 9.90 6.57 25.27
N GLY A 167 9.73 5.48 24.53
CA GLY A 167 9.70 4.10 25.03
C GLY A 167 8.40 3.73 25.76
N ASN A 168 7.29 4.41 25.44
CA ASN A 168 5.96 4.18 26.01
C ASN A 168 4.99 3.55 25.00
#